data_ec4f9cd0269e89d1ac8294b31abc8ddc
#
_entry.id   ec4f9cd0269e89d1ac8294b31abc8ddc
#
_cell.length_a   1.000
_cell.length_b   1.000
_cell.length_c   1.000
_cell.angle_alpha   90.00
_cell.angle_beta   90.00
_cell.angle_gamma   90.00
#
_symmetry.space_group_name_H-M   'P 1'
#
loop_
_entity.id
_entity.type
_entity.pdbx_description
1 polymer ?
#
loop_
_entity_poly.entity_id
_entity_poly.type
_entity_poly.pdbx_seq_one_letter_code
_entity_poly.pdbx_strand_id
1 'polypeptide(L)'
;MRYLVILSMLLLSVNVALGQGYNQAAGIRASWHSPGLEYRYYTSDVNAFKSLVSFRDRGIHLHGFAEFFRYDLFPFSHQLLFYYGLGAHIGFESWDEEKYRDDVLWYDTRSSILAGLDGLLGLEYVFYKVPVSAGIEIKPFFDVFGRDGLDITMFDLALTVKYLF
;
A
#
# COMPACT_ATOMS: atom_id res chain seq x y z
N MET A 1 7.41 0.38 31.49
CA MET A 1 8.79 0.76 31.24
C MET A 1 9.59 -0.26 30.41
N ARG A 2 9.53 -1.57 30.67
CA ARG A 2 10.31 -2.59 29.91
C ARG A 2 10.01 -2.60 28.40
N TYR A 3 8.76 -2.42 27.98
CA TYR A 3 8.36 -2.45 26.57
C TYR A 3 8.76 -1.16 25.82
N LEU A 4 8.84 -0.02 26.50
CA LEU A 4 9.35 1.24 25.94
C LEU A 4 10.86 1.15 25.65
N VAL A 5 11.63 0.48 26.51
CA VAL A 5 13.07 0.25 26.30
C VAL A 5 13.32 -0.71 25.14
N ILE A 6 12.52 -1.77 25.01
CA ILE A 6 12.61 -2.69 23.88
C ILE A 6 12.24 -2.00 22.57
N LEU A 7 11.19 -1.17 22.57
CA LEU A 7 10.77 -0.40 21.40
C LEU A 7 11.82 0.65 21.01
N SER A 8 12.46 1.32 21.99
CA SER A 8 13.55 2.26 21.72
C SER A 8 14.82 1.57 21.23
N MET A 9 15.15 0.38 21.72
CA MET A 9 16.27 -0.43 21.21
C MET A 9 15.98 -0.93 19.77
N LEU A 10 14.74 -1.30 19.47
CA LEU A 10 14.35 -1.68 18.10
C LEU A 10 14.44 -0.50 17.13
N LEU A 11 14.08 0.71 17.58
CA LEU A 11 14.20 1.95 16.81
C LEU A 11 15.66 2.41 16.64
N LEU A 12 16.53 2.12 17.60
CA LEU A 12 17.96 2.45 17.54
C LEU A 12 18.78 1.48 16.67
N SER A 13 18.32 0.24 16.49
CA SER A 13 19.00 -0.74 15.64
C SER A 13 18.84 -0.48 14.13
N VAL A 14 17.97 0.42 13.74
CA VAL A 14 17.73 0.81 12.33
C VAL A 14 18.80 1.78 11.77
N ASN A 15 19.70 2.31 12.60
CA ASN A 15 20.63 3.36 12.19
C ASN A 15 22.01 2.91 11.63
N VAL A 16 22.19 1.63 11.28
CA VAL A 16 23.55 1.11 10.96
C VAL A 16 23.82 0.90 9.46
N ALA A 17 22.97 1.39 8.57
CA ALA A 17 23.17 1.23 7.12
C ALA A 17 23.48 2.52 6.37
N LEU A 18 24.32 3.40 6.94
CA LEU A 18 24.80 4.60 6.24
C LEU A 18 26.01 4.26 5.38
N GLY A 19 25.81 3.71 4.19
CA GLY A 19 26.91 3.47 3.25
C GLY A 19 26.63 2.55 2.08
N GLN A 20 25.48 1.87 2.06
CA GLN A 20 25.08 1.04 0.93
C GLN A 20 23.74 1.58 0.40
N GLY A 21 23.58 1.58 -0.93
CA GLY A 21 22.34 2.03 -1.56
C GLY A 21 21.14 1.31 -0.93
N TYR A 22 20.09 2.06 -0.64
CA TYR A 22 18.87 1.50 -0.05
C TYR A 22 18.27 0.46 -0.98
N ASN A 23 18.02 -0.75 -0.47
CA ASN A 23 17.38 -1.81 -1.24
C ASN A 23 16.00 -2.18 -0.68
N GLN A 24 15.57 -1.52 0.37
CA GLN A 24 14.28 -1.74 1.01
C GLN A 24 13.64 -0.41 1.41
N ALA A 25 12.32 -0.40 1.47
CA ALA A 25 11.55 0.70 2.01
C ALA A 25 10.32 0.17 2.75
N ALA A 26 9.98 0.79 3.85
CA ALA A 26 8.73 0.56 4.56
C ALA A 26 8.01 1.88 4.78
N GLY A 27 6.70 1.88 4.63
CA GLY A 27 5.96 3.12 4.66
C GLY A 27 4.48 2.97 4.98
N ILE A 28 3.85 4.12 5.00
CA ILE A 28 2.41 4.25 5.17
C ILE A 28 1.80 4.80 3.87
N ARG A 29 0.63 4.30 3.57
CA ARG A 29 -0.22 4.74 2.48
C ARG A 29 -1.49 5.34 3.07
N ALA A 30 -1.65 6.65 2.93
CA ALA A 30 -2.84 7.39 3.34
C ALA A 30 -3.75 7.55 2.13
N SER A 31 -4.78 6.74 2.05
CA SER A 31 -5.81 6.77 1.01
C SER A 31 -7.18 6.91 1.63
N TRP A 32 -8.13 7.40 0.86
CA TRP A 32 -9.52 7.47 1.27
C TRP A 32 -10.22 6.10 1.22
N HIS A 33 -9.86 5.25 0.26
CA HIS A 33 -10.51 3.95 0.05
C HIS A 33 -9.76 2.79 0.70
N SER A 34 -8.42 2.79 0.57
CA SER A 34 -7.61 1.67 1.04
C SER A 34 -6.30 2.15 1.71
N PRO A 35 -6.40 2.82 2.88
CA PRO A 35 -5.21 3.15 3.67
C PRO A 35 -4.49 1.88 4.10
N GLY A 36 -3.16 1.95 4.29
CA GLY A 36 -2.42 0.75 4.62
C GLY A 36 -0.95 0.96 4.96
N LEU A 37 -0.29 -0.17 5.16
CA LEU A 37 1.15 -0.26 5.38
C LEU A 37 1.77 -0.92 4.17
N GLU A 38 2.88 -0.36 3.68
CA GLU A 38 3.57 -0.88 2.51
C GLU A 38 5.03 -1.21 2.82
N TYR A 39 5.50 -2.24 2.14
CA TYR A 39 6.89 -2.65 2.13
C TYR A 39 7.34 -2.84 0.69
N ARG A 40 8.50 -2.31 0.34
CA ARG A 40 9.10 -2.38 -0.98
C ARG A 40 10.49 -2.99 -0.89
N TYR A 41 10.78 -3.92 -1.79
CA TYR A 41 12.09 -4.52 -1.97
C TYR A 41 12.59 -4.24 -3.39
N TYR A 42 13.67 -3.48 -3.51
CA TYR A 42 14.29 -3.15 -4.79
C TYR A 42 15.15 -4.30 -5.26
N THR A 43 14.83 -4.86 -6.41
CA THR A 43 15.58 -5.96 -7.04
C THR A 43 16.64 -5.44 -7.98
N SER A 44 16.48 -4.21 -8.45
CA SER A 44 17.44 -3.46 -9.27
C SER A 44 17.12 -1.96 -9.16
N ASP A 45 17.94 -1.14 -9.80
CA ASP A 45 17.72 0.31 -9.82
C ASP A 45 16.37 0.72 -10.44
N VAL A 46 15.82 -0.11 -11.32
CA VAL A 46 14.58 0.18 -12.05
C VAL A 46 13.41 -0.74 -11.73
N ASN A 47 13.60 -1.74 -10.87
CA ASN A 47 12.55 -2.70 -10.54
C ASN A 47 12.45 -2.94 -9.02
N ALA A 48 11.22 -3.09 -8.54
CA ALA A 48 10.97 -3.49 -7.17
C ALA A 48 9.74 -4.40 -7.06
N PHE A 49 9.67 -5.13 -5.94
CA PHE A 49 8.44 -5.77 -5.48
C PHE A 49 7.89 -4.98 -4.30
N LYS A 50 6.59 -4.69 -4.35
CA LYS A 50 5.87 -4.02 -3.26
C LYS A 50 4.82 -4.96 -2.70
N SER A 51 4.76 -5.05 -1.39
CA SER A 51 3.66 -5.65 -0.63
C SER A 51 2.90 -4.53 0.08
N LEU A 52 1.58 -4.59 0.04
CA LEU A 52 0.72 -3.61 0.71
C LEU A 52 -0.35 -4.37 1.50
N VAL A 53 -0.45 -4.07 2.79
CA VAL A 53 -1.58 -4.47 3.62
C VAL A 53 -2.48 -3.27 3.75
N SER A 54 -3.68 -3.34 3.20
CA SER A 54 -4.65 -2.25 3.24
C SER A 54 -5.92 -2.63 4.00
N PHE A 55 -6.62 -1.61 4.46
CA PHE A 55 -7.86 -1.75 5.22
C PHE A 55 -9.00 -1.12 4.41
N ARG A 56 -10.03 -1.90 4.08
CA ARG A 56 -11.19 -1.46 3.33
C ARG A 56 -12.43 -2.23 3.82
N ASP A 57 -13.57 -1.57 3.90
CA ASP A 57 -14.89 -2.19 4.13
C ASP A 57 -14.92 -3.19 5.29
N ARG A 58 -14.37 -2.79 6.46
CA ARG A 58 -14.22 -3.65 7.64
C ARG A 58 -13.45 -4.95 7.35
N GLY A 59 -12.52 -4.89 6.40
CA GLY A 59 -11.72 -6.01 5.96
C GLY A 59 -10.24 -5.67 5.87
N ILE A 60 -9.46 -6.70 5.56
CA ILE A 60 -8.01 -6.61 5.35
C ILE A 60 -7.69 -7.19 3.98
N HIS A 61 -6.88 -6.46 3.22
CA HIS A 61 -6.46 -6.85 1.89
C HIS A 61 -4.94 -6.90 1.83
N LEU A 62 -4.42 -7.96 1.24
CA LEU A 62 -3.01 -8.13 0.94
C LEU A 62 -2.80 -7.99 -0.55
N HIS A 63 -1.94 -7.06 -0.95
CA HIS A 63 -1.60 -6.81 -2.34
C HIS A 63 -0.12 -7.10 -2.58
N GLY A 64 0.19 -7.60 -3.77
CA GLY A 64 1.55 -7.76 -4.27
C GLY A 64 1.69 -7.09 -5.62
N PHE A 65 2.73 -6.27 -5.80
CA PHE A 65 3.00 -5.54 -7.04
C PHE A 65 4.41 -5.81 -7.54
N ALA A 66 4.55 -5.86 -8.87
CA ALA A 66 5.80 -5.62 -9.55
C ALA A 66 5.84 -4.16 -10.00
N GLU A 67 6.82 -3.40 -9.52
CA GLU A 67 6.99 -1.97 -9.80
C GLU A 67 8.17 -1.73 -10.73
N PHE A 68 8.01 -0.73 -11.60
CA PHE A 68 8.99 -0.30 -12.60
C PHE A 68 9.22 1.20 -12.47
N PHE A 69 10.47 1.60 -12.25
CA PHE A 69 10.88 2.98 -12.01
C PHE A 69 11.40 3.64 -13.27
N ARG A 70 11.10 4.94 -13.41
CA ARG A 70 11.63 5.82 -14.44
C ARG A 70 12.24 7.04 -13.76
N TYR A 71 13.55 7.11 -13.82
CA TYR A 71 14.35 8.23 -13.36
C TYR A 71 14.52 9.24 -14.50
N ASP A 72 14.92 10.47 -14.16
CA ASP A 72 15.27 11.53 -15.11
C ASP A 72 14.15 11.92 -16.11
N LEU A 73 12.90 11.59 -15.79
CA LEU A 73 11.75 12.04 -16.57
C LEU A 73 11.51 13.56 -16.39
N PHE A 74 11.99 14.10 -15.30
CA PHE A 74 11.78 15.51 -14.92
C PHE A 74 13.11 16.27 -14.93
N PRO A 75 13.40 17.06 -15.99
CA PRO A 75 14.68 17.77 -16.13
C PRO A 75 14.98 18.76 -15.00
N PHE A 76 13.94 19.17 -14.26
CA PHE A 76 14.06 20.12 -13.15
C PHE A 76 14.35 19.47 -11.79
N SER A 77 14.28 18.13 -11.66
CA SER A 77 14.53 17.44 -10.40
C SER A 77 14.93 15.99 -10.59
N HIS A 78 16.15 15.65 -10.22
CA HIS A 78 16.63 14.25 -10.18
C HIS A 78 16.09 13.48 -8.96
N GLN A 79 15.44 14.15 -8.02
CA GLN A 79 14.84 13.55 -6.83
C GLN A 79 13.42 13.06 -7.07
N LEU A 80 12.78 13.56 -8.13
CA LEU A 80 11.43 13.18 -8.49
C LEU A 80 11.49 12.04 -9.50
N LEU A 81 10.88 10.93 -9.13
CA LEU A 81 10.80 9.73 -9.95
C LEU A 81 9.35 9.37 -10.23
N PHE A 82 9.12 8.79 -11.36
CA PHE A 82 7.85 8.17 -11.73
C PHE A 82 7.98 6.65 -11.62
N TYR A 83 6.94 6.00 -11.14
CA TYR A 83 6.86 4.54 -11.17
C TYR A 83 5.46 4.09 -11.55
N TYR A 84 5.41 2.90 -12.11
CA TYR A 84 4.17 2.20 -12.43
C TYR A 84 4.33 0.73 -12.06
N GLY A 85 3.20 0.05 -11.86
CA GLY A 85 3.22 -1.34 -11.48
C GLY A 85 1.92 -2.06 -11.83
N LEU A 86 2.03 -3.37 -11.82
CA LEU A 86 0.90 -4.29 -11.93
C LEU A 86 0.97 -5.26 -10.76
N GLY A 87 -0.18 -5.63 -10.27
CA GLY A 87 -0.29 -6.48 -9.10
C GLY A 87 -1.58 -7.28 -9.04
N ALA A 88 -1.70 -7.99 -7.96
CA ALA A 88 -2.90 -8.70 -7.60
C ALA A 88 -3.13 -8.58 -6.10
N HIS A 89 -4.37 -8.75 -5.69
CA HIS A 89 -4.72 -8.75 -4.27
C HIS A 89 -5.64 -9.91 -3.93
N ILE A 90 -5.59 -10.25 -2.65
CA ILE A 90 -6.56 -11.09 -1.98
C ILE A 90 -7.00 -10.39 -0.70
N GLY A 91 -8.26 -10.46 -0.38
CA GLY A 91 -8.80 -9.79 0.79
C GLY A 91 -9.96 -10.53 1.41
N PHE A 92 -10.34 -10.02 2.56
CA PHE A 92 -11.51 -10.44 3.31
C PHE A 92 -12.29 -9.18 3.68
N GLU A 93 -13.57 -9.17 3.34
CA GLU A 93 -14.49 -8.09 3.66
C GLU A 93 -15.66 -8.60 4.48
N SER A 94 -16.21 -7.74 5.33
CA SER A 94 -17.43 -8.03 6.08
C SER A 94 -18.40 -6.87 5.99
N TRP A 95 -19.69 -7.18 5.87
CA TRP A 95 -20.77 -6.21 5.81
C TRP A 95 -21.99 -6.71 6.57
N ASP A 96 -22.84 -5.79 6.98
CA ASP A 96 -24.10 -6.10 7.62
C ASP A 96 -25.22 -6.09 6.56
N GLU A 97 -25.92 -7.21 6.41
CA GLU A 97 -27.10 -7.33 5.55
C GLU A 97 -28.36 -7.06 6.38
N GLU A 98 -29.15 -6.09 5.96
CA GLU A 98 -30.43 -5.80 6.59
C GLU A 98 -31.49 -6.80 6.14
N LYS A 99 -32.10 -7.48 7.11
CA LYS A 99 -33.21 -8.41 6.89
C LYS A 99 -34.44 -7.97 7.67
N TYR A 100 -35.58 -7.92 7.00
CA TYR A 100 -36.88 -7.68 7.61
C TYR A 100 -37.59 -9.01 7.82
N ARG A 101 -37.96 -9.29 9.04
CA ARG A 101 -38.83 -10.42 9.40
C ARG A 101 -39.81 -9.98 10.47
N ASP A 102 -41.09 -10.14 10.20
CA ASP A 102 -42.20 -9.80 11.12
C ASP A 102 -42.13 -8.34 11.62
N ASP A 103 -41.88 -7.37 10.74
CA ASP A 103 -41.67 -5.93 11.03
C ASP A 103 -40.49 -5.62 11.98
N VAL A 104 -39.61 -6.59 12.23
CA VAL A 104 -38.38 -6.37 13.02
C VAL A 104 -37.17 -6.36 12.08
N LEU A 105 -36.35 -5.31 12.22
CA LEU A 105 -35.09 -5.18 11.49
C LEU A 105 -34.01 -6.04 12.16
N TRP A 106 -33.40 -6.93 11.41
CA TRP A 106 -32.27 -7.75 11.83
C TRP A 106 -31.05 -7.44 11.01
N TYR A 107 -29.87 -7.40 11.66
CA TYR A 107 -28.59 -7.29 11.00
C TYR A 107 -27.90 -8.65 11.01
N ASP A 108 -27.59 -9.17 9.82
CA ASP A 108 -26.86 -10.42 9.63
C ASP A 108 -25.49 -10.07 9.05
N THR A 109 -24.43 -10.27 9.85
CA THR A 109 -23.05 -9.98 9.38
C THR A 109 -22.62 -11.05 8.43
N ARG A 110 -22.34 -10.67 7.18
CA ARG A 110 -21.81 -11.53 6.15
C ARG A 110 -20.36 -11.19 5.87
N SER A 111 -19.63 -12.18 5.39
CA SER A 111 -18.24 -12.04 4.99
C SER A 111 -17.97 -12.76 3.69
N SER A 112 -17.06 -12.22 2.89
CA SER A 112 -16.59 -12.81 1.66
C SER A 112 -15.10 -12.66 1.50
N ILE A 113 -14.50 -13.65 0.85
CA ILE A 113 -13.14 -13.53 0.33
C ILE A 113 -13.26 -12.89 -1.04
N LEU A 114 -12.36 -11.96 -1.32
CA LEU A 114 -12.24 -11.34 -2.63
C LEU A 114 -10.82 -11.50 -3.17
N ALA A 115 -10.72 -11.48 -4.48
CA ALA A 115 -9.45 -11.50 -5.18
C ALA A 115 -9.57 -10.69 -6.47
N GLY A 116 -8.50 -10.01 -6.85
CA GLY A 116 -8.52 -9.17 -8.01
C GLY A 116 -7.14 -8.76 -8.52
N LEU A 117 -7.15 -7.87 -9.48
CA LEU A 117 -5.96 -7.31 -10.12
C LEU A 117 -5.84 -5.83 -9.81
N ASP A 118 -4.61 -5.38 -9.64
CA ASP A 118 -4.27 -4.00 -9.32
C ASP A 118 -3.37 -3.38 -10.37
N GLY A 119 -3.63 -2.14 -10.70
CA GLY A 119 -2.67 -1.24 -11.34
C GLY A 119 -2.06 -0.30 -10.31
N LEU A 120 -0.92 0.29 -10.63
CA LEU A 120 -0.23 1.26 -9.80
C LEU A 120 0.45 2.31 -10.66
N LEU A 121 0.26 3.57 -10.32
CA LEU A 121 0.96 4.71 -10.90
C LEU A 121 1.35 5.67 -9.78
N GLY A 122 2.59 6.13 -9.76
CA GLY A 122 3.03 7.03 -8.69
C GLY A 122 4.12 7.99 -9.10
N LEU A 123 4.14 9.11 -8.39
CA LEU A 123 5.22 10.08 -8.35
C LEU A 123 5.80 10.09 -6.95
N GLU A 124 7.11 9.95 -6.84
CA GLU A 124 7.81 9.86 -5.56
C GLU A 124 9.00 10.81 -5.54
N TYR A 125 9.12 11.58 -4.48
CA TYR A 125 10.24 12.45 -4.21
C TYR A 125 11.13 11.85 -3.13
N VAL A 126 12.40 11.60 -3.45
CA VAL A 126 13.38 11.03 -2.54
C VAL A 126 14.24 12.14 -1.94
N PHE A 127 14.27 12.24 -0.62
CA PHE A 127 15.04 13.26 0.08
C PHE A 127 16.52 12.86 0.20
N TYR A 128 17.45 13.71 -0.25
CA TYR A 128 18.90 13.40 -0.17
C TYR A 128 19.48 13.41 1.24
N LYS A 129 18.91 14.22 2.13
CA LYS A 129 19.48 14.43 3.47
C LYS A 129 18.97 13.45 4.52
N VAL A 130 17.90 12.77 4.24
CA VAL A 130 17.24 11.83 5.15
C VAL A 130 16.76 10.62 4.34
N PRO A 131 16.81 9.42 4.89
CA PRO A 131 16.38 8.21 4.21
C PRO A 131 14.84 8.10 4.16
N VAL A 132 14.20 9.09 3.56
CA VAL A 132 12.75 9.20 3.47
C VAL A 132 12.36 9.54 2.04
N SER A 133 11.27 8.99 1.58
CA SER A 133 10.58 9.44 0.38
C SER A 133 9.13 9.77 0.68
N ALA A 134 8.58 10.68 -0.12
CA ALA A 134 7.16 11.03 -0.07
C ALA A 134 6.60 11.08 -1.49
N GLY A 135 5.36 10.64 -1.68
CA GLY A 135 4.79 10.55 -3.01
C GLY A 135 3.28 10.57 -3.05
N ILE A 136 2.80 10.64 -4.28
CA ILE A 136 1.38 10.51 -4.62
C ILE A 136 1.23 9.26 -5.47
N GLU A 137 0.22 8.45 -5.18
CA GLU A 137 -0.03 7.18 -5.82
C GLU A 137 -1.50 7.05 -6.24
N ILE A 138 -1.74 6.55 -7.43
CA ILE A 138 -3.06 6.16 -7.91
C ILE A 138 -3.05 4.64 -8.11
N LYS A 139 -4.01 3.96 -7.50
CA LYS A 139 -4.15 2.52 -7.57
C LYS A 139 -5.54 2.14 -8.11
N PRO A 140 -5.70 2.00 -9.45
CA PRO A 140 -6.87 1.32 -10.00
C PRO A 140 -6.86 -0.15 -9.60
N PHE A 141 -8.02 -0.70 -9.24
CA PHE A 141 -8.15 -2.11 -8.91
C PHE A 141 -9.45 -2.70 -9.44
N PHE A 142 -9.42 -4.00 -9.71
CA PHE A 142 -10.49 -4.77 -10.30
C PHE A 142 -10.72 -6.01 -9.44
N ASP A 143 -11.82 -6.05 -8.71
CA ASP A 143 -12.24 -7.22 -7.95
C ASP A 143 -12.93 -8.20 -8.91
N VAL A 144 -12.38 -9.39 -9.06
CA VAL A 144 -12.91 -10.42 -9.96
C VAL A 144 -13.87 -11.34 -9.20
N PHE A 145 -13.57 -11.58 -7.93
CA PHE A 145 -14.39 -12.35 -7.02
C PHE A 145 -14.65 -11.51 -5.78
N GLY A 146 -15.87 -11.48 -5.29
CA GLY A 146 -16.27 -10.72 -4.12
C GLY A 146 -17.79 -10.69 -3.98
N ARG A 147 -18.25 -9.78 -3.13
CA ARG A 147 -19.68 -9.59 -2.79
C ARG A 147 -20.57 -9.34 -4.02
N ASP A 148 -20.15 -8.44 -4.87
CA ASP A 148 -20.94 -7.92 -6.00
C ASP A 148 -20.48 -8.48 -7.36
N GLY A 149 -19.58 -9.49 -7.35
CA GLY A 149 -18.96 -10.02 -8.56
C GLY A 149 -17.84 -9.11 -9.05
N LEU A 150 -17.94 -8.62 -10.29
CA LEU A 150 -16.95 -7.72 -10.87
C LEU A 150 -17.17 -6.30 -10.34
N ASP A 151 -16.24 -5.80 -9.54
CA ASP A 151 -16.18 -4.39 -9.12
C ASP A 151 -14.92 -3.72 -9.65
N ILE A 152 -15.07 -2.47 -10.08
CA ILE A 152 -13.99 -1.70 -10.70
C ILE A 152 -13.87 -0.36 -10.00
N THR A 153 -12.77 -0.15 -9.29
CA THR A 153 -12.40 1.15 -8.73
C THR A 153 -11.23 1.74 -9.50
N MET A 154 -11.49 2.78 -10.28
CA MET A 154 -10.49 3.41 -11.15
C MET A 154 -9.55 4.36 -10.42
N PHE A 155 -10.00 5.00 -9.33
CA PHE A 155 -9.25 6.07 -8.68
C PHE A 155 -9.20 5.88 -7.17
N ASP A 156 -8.18 5.17 -6.71
CA ASP A 156 -7.79 5.15 -5.30
C ASP A 156 -6.52 5.99 -5.13
N LEU A 157 -6.71 7.28 -4.88
CA LEU A 157 -5.62 8.24 -4.69
C LEU A 157 -5.07 8.14 -3.27
N ALA A 158 -3.75 8.12 -3.14
CA ALA A 158 -3.06 8.07 -1.88
C ALA A 158 -1.87 9.01 -1.79
N LEU A 159 -1.58 9.46 -0.59
CA LEU A 159 -0.29 10.01 -0.20
C LEU A 159 0.53 8.91 0.46
N THR A 160 1.80 8.82 0.11
CA THR A 160 2.71 7.81 0.67
C THR A 160 3.91 8.46 1.30
N VAL A 161 4.36 7.91 2.42
CA VAL A 161 5.62 8.28 3.06
C VAL A 161 6.35 7.00 3.42
N LYS A 162 7.62 6.88 3.00
CA LYS A 162 8.44 5.68 3.17
C LYS A 162 9.77 6.01 3.80
N TYR A 163 10.23 5.12 4.64
CA TYR A 163 11.59 5.09 5.16
C TYR A 163 12.42 4.10 4.33
N LEU A 164 13.59 4.53 3.88
CA LEU A 164 14.50 3.77 3.02
C LEU A 164 15.64 3.18 3.87
N PHE A 165 15.97 1.87 3.68
CA PHE A 165 17.02 1.20 4.46
C PHE A 165 17.67 0.04 3.70
#